data_c4c15b43ca856a01d0652717c820fe56
#
_entry.id   c4c15b43ca856a01d0652717c820fe56
#
_cell.length_a   1.000
_cell.length_b   1.000
_cell.length_c   1.000
_cell.angle_alpha   90.00
_cell.angle_beta   90.00
_cell.angle_gamma   90.00
#
_symmetry.space_group_name_H-M   'P 1'
#
loop_
_entity.id
_entity.type
_entity.pdbx_description
1 polymer ?
#
loop_
_entity_poly.entity_id
_entity_poly.type
_entity_poly.pdbx_seq_one_letter_code
_entity_poly.pdbx_strand_id
1 'polypeptide(L)'
;MRKSQKYTREFADEVSAKMKAQLEKWKFEPTQIADIHSNLRRMTNQFDTPGPEMRKIHDFNVPDEDYPIPVRLYIPHNASEEPGPTFIYFHGGGFVTGSIESHDGITRRIASGTGYRVLSVEYRLAPQFAYPAGPEDCEAVLQWALEGYGQDEWGIDRHNVSIGGDSAGGNMAAYLAQKYREDVKAQILFYPLMQMVDFKPPKPGPQDWLQLGFMALKFIDEHYVNGSDPNETRLSPLFEDNLKNLPPAYVLTCGLDPLRDEGKLYADNLTSQGVPVEYWHEKRMPHGFLNFAKMFPKGRKIPLDAADFLRKHMEPQKG
;
A
#
# COMPACT_ATOMS: atom_id res chain seq x y z
N MET A 1 19.06 -27.13 4.93
CA MET A 1 19.08 -25.98 4.01
C MET A 1 18.60 -26.27 2.57
N ARG A 2 18.88 -27.43 1.94
CA ARG A 2 18.47 -27.70 0.54
C ARG A 2 16.96 -27.99 0.32
N LYS A 3 16.22 -28.51 1.30
CA LYS A 3 14.77 -28.80 1.17
C LYS A 3 13.88 -27.55 1.12
N SER A 4 14.25 -26.47 1.80
CA SER A 4 13.47 -25.21 1.78
C SER A 4 13.61 -24.43 0.47
N GLN A 5 14.73 -24.62 -0.25
CA GLN A 5 14.96 -23.95 -1.54
C GLN A 5 14.19 -24.60 -2.69
N LYS A 6 13.99 -25.90 -2.64
CA LYS A 6 13.23 -26.64 -3.67
C LYS A 6 11.74 -26.36 -3.54
N TYR A 7 11.23 -26.30 -2.32
CA TYR A 7 9.82 -26.03 -2.02
C TYR A 7 9.36 -24.65 -2.49
N THR A 8 10.23 -23.63 -2.37
CA THR A 8 9.88 -22.26 -2.78
C THR A 8 9.87 -22.05 -4.29
N ARG A 9 10.66 -22.79 -5.07
CA ARG A 9 10.71 -22.64 -6.53
C ARG A 9 9.55 -23.40 -7.20
N GLU A 10 9.35 -24.67 -6.89
CA GLU A 10 8.22 -25.45 -7.41
C GLU A 10 6.86 -24.83 -7.04
N PHE A 11 6.76 -24.28 -5.85
CA PHE A 11 5.56 -23.60 -5.38
C PHE A 11 5.34 -22.25 -6.10
N ALA A 12 6.39 -21.44 -6.29
CA ALA A 12 6.31 -20.21 -7.04
C ALA A 12 5.94 -20.48 -8.51
N ASP A 13 6.48 -21.55 -9.11
CA ASP A 13 6.17 -21.99 -10.47
C ASP A 13 4.71 -22.50 -10.58
N GLU A 14 4.20 -23.21 -9.57
CA GLU A 14 2.81 -23.67 -9.50
C GLU A 14 1.81 -22.51 -9.35
N VAL A 15 2.14 -21.52 -8.52
CA VAL A 15 1.32 -20.31 -8.32
C VAL A 15 1.34 -19.46 -9.59
N SER A 16 2.51 -19.28 -10.20
CA SER A 16 2.64 -18.61 -11.49
C SER A 16 1.77 -19.27 -12.56
N ALA A 17 1.83 -20.59 -12.68
CA ALA A 17 1.01 -21.33 -13.63
C ALA A 17 -0.51 -21.19 -13.36
N LYS A 18 -0.94 -21.21 -12.09
CA LYS A 18 -2.35 -21.02 -11.72
C LYS A 18 -2.83 -19.60 -12.00
N MET A 19 -2.02 -18.60 -11.67
CA MET A 19 -2.33 -17.20 -11.97
C MET A 19 -2.36 -16.96 -13.48
N LYS A 20 -1.40 -17.48 -14.23
CA LYS A 20 -1.35 -17.40 -15.69
C LYS A 20 -2.61 -18.02 -16.31
N ALA A 21 -3.00 -19.24 -15.92
CA ALA A 21 -4.22 -19.90 -16.39
C ALA A 21 -5.48 -19.13 -16.04
N GLN A 22 -5.50 -18.40 -14.92
CA GLN A 22 -6.60 -17.54 -14.52
C GLN A 22 -6.67 -16.29 -15.39
N LEU A 23 -5.52 -15.69 -15.71
CA LEU A 23 -5.39 -14.47 -16.50
C LEU A 23 -5.60 -14.71 -17.99
N GLU A 24 -5.20 -15.89 -18.52
CA GLU A 24 -5.55 -16.30 -19.88
C GLU A 24 -7.06 -16.48 -20.08
N LYS A 25 -7.80 -16.75 -19.00
CA LYS A 25 -9.27 -16.73 -18.99
C LYS A 25 -9.84 -15.32 -18.93
N TRP A 26 -9.05 -14.35 -18.46
CA TRP A 26 -9.44 -12.96 -18.40
C TRP A 26 -9.05 -12.28 -19.71
N LYS A 27 -9.93 -12.37 -20.70
CA LYS A 27 -9.90 -11.37 -21.77
C LYS A 27 -10.33 -10.07 -21.10
N PHE A 28 -9.38 -9.15 -20.95
CA PHE A 28 -9.61 -7.84 -20.37
C PHE A 28 -10.59 -7.04 -21.24
N GLU A 29 -11.86 -7.20 -21.02
CA GLU A 29 -12.89 -6.32 -21.53
C GLU A 29 -13.30 -5.37 -20.40
N PRO A 30 -13.52 -4.08 -20.66
CA PRO A 30 -13.92 -3.11 -19.62
C PRO A 30 -15.15 -3.52 -18.80
N THR A 31 -16.01 -4.35 -19.36
CA THR A 31 -17.19 -4.94 -18.68
C THR A 31 -16.83 -5.94 -17.58
N GLN A 32 -15.56 -6.34 -17.44
CA GLN A 32 -15.09 -7.37 -16.51
C GLN A 32 -14.39 -6.82 -15.26
N ILE A 33 -14.37 -5.50 -15.06
CA ILE A 33 -13.70 -4.89 -13.89
C ILE A 33 -14.36 -5.35 -12.58
N ALA A 34 -15.68 -5.45 -12.54
CA ALA A 34 -16.39 -6.02 -11.39
C ALA A 34 -15.96 -7.47 -11.10
N ASP A 35 -15.62 -8.23 -12.14
CA ASP A 35 -15.08 -9.60 -12.00
C ASP A 35 -13.64 -9.59 -11.48
N ILE A 36 -12.83 -8.59 -11.85
CA ILE A 36 -11.47 -8.43 -11.32
C ILE A 36 -11.52 -8.15 -9.82
N HIS A 37 -12.36 -7.21 -9.38
CA HIS A 37 -12.56 -6.91 -7.95
C HIS A 37 -13.00 -8.16 -7.17
N SER A 38 -14.06 -8.83 -7.64
CA SER A 38 -14.58 -10.02 -6.98
C SER A 38 -13.57 -11.18 -6.96
N ASN A 39 -12.77 -11.32 -8.02
CA ASN A 39 -11.73 -12.33 -8.10
C ASN A 39 -10.54 -12.03 -7.20
N LEU A 40 -10.07 -10.78 -7.15
CA LEU A 40 -9.00 -10.39 -6.23
C LEU A 40 -9.41 -10.60 -4.77
N ARG A 41 -10.61 -10.17 -4.39
CA ARG A 41 -11.17 -10.40 -3.06
C ARG A 41 -11.24 -11.89 -2.72
N ARG A 42 -11.69 -12.73 -3.67
CA ARG A 42 -11.73 -14.18 -3.47
C ARG A 42 -10.33 -14.78 -3.33
N MET A 43 -9.37 -14.33 -4.12
CA MET A 43 -7.98 -14.79 -4.04
C MET A 43 -7.35 -14.40 -2.71
N THR A 44 -7.49 -13.15 -2.26
CA THR A 44 -7.00 -12.72 -0.95
C THR A 44 -7.63 -13.53 0.17
N ASN A 45 -8.94 -13.71 0.19
CA ASN A 45 -9.61 -14.55 1.20
C ASN A 45 -9.13 -16.01 1.18
N GLN A 46 -8.79 -16.54 0.01
CA GLN A 46 -8.30 -17.91 -0.12
C GLN A 46 -6.85 -18.08 0.33
N PHE A 47 -5.98 -17.11 0.01
CA PHE A 47 -4.53 -17.23 0.12
C PHE A 47 -3.91 -16.36 1.21
N ASP A 48 -4.65 -15.42 1.80
CA ASP A 48 -4.20 -14.74 3.02
C ASP A 48 -4.63 -15.52 4.27
N THR A 49 -3.89 -15.33 5.34
CA THR A 49 -4.27 -15.80 6.66
C THR A 49 -5.14 -14.74 7.33
N PRO A 50 -6.15 -15.14 8.12
CA PRO A 50 -6.86 -14.18 8.96
C PRO A 50 -5.88 -13.31 9.75
N GLY A 51 -6.15 -12.01 9.78
CA GLY A 51 -5.40 -11.09 10.64
C GLY A 51 -5.73 -11.30 12.12
N PRO A 52 -4.96 -10.71 13.06
CA PRO A 52 -5.28 -10.71 14.47
C PRO A 52 -6.68 -10.16 14.77
N GLU A 53 -7.31 -10.65 15.84
CA GLU A 53 -8.57 -10.07 16.32
C GLU A 53 -8.34 -8.64 16.82
N MET A 54 -9.33 -7.79 16.58
CA MET A 54 -9.34 -6.39 17.02
C MET A 54 -10.32 -6.21 18.17
N ARG A 55 -10.00 -5.31 19.10
CA ARG A 55 -10.94 -4.90 20.16
C ARG A 55 -12.24 -4.34 19.57
N LYS A 56 -12.11 -3.50 18.53
CA LYS A 56 -13.24 -2.94 17.78
C LYS A 56 -12.88 -2.74 16.32
N ILE A 57 -13.88 -2.79 15.47
CA ILE A 57 -13.82 -2.39 14.07
C ILE A 57 -15.03 -1.52 13.80
N HIS A 58 -14.82 -0.37 13.17
CA HIS A 58 -15.88 0.56 12.80
C HIS A 58 -15.76 0.92 11.33
N ASP A 59 -16.86 0.74 10.61
CA ASP A 59 -17.03 1.25 9.25
C ASP A 59 -17.84 2.55 9.32
N PHE A 60 -17.31 3.61 8.75
CA PHE A 60 -17.97 4.91 8.67
C PHE A 60 -17.52 5.68 7.42
N ASN A 61 -18.11 6.84 7.18
CA ASN A 61 -17.72 7.71 6.09
C ASN A 61 -17.05 8.96 6.62
N VAL A 62 -15.88 9.30 6.08
CA VAL A 62 -15.31 10.64 6.26
C VAL A 62 -16.10 11.59 5.37
N PRO A 63 -16.63 12.69 5.92
CA PRO A 63 -17.36 13.68 5.14
C PRO A 63 -16.46 14.33 4.09
N ASP A 64 -16.96 14.44 2.88
CA ASP A 64 -16.40 15.23 1.80
C ASP A 64 -17.55 15.88 1.02
N GLU A 65 -17.30 17.01 0.34
CA GLU A 65 -18.37 17.77 -0.33
C GLU A 65 -19.05 16.98 -1.44
N ASP A 66 -18.27 16.26 -2.22
CA ASP A 66 -18.74 15.55 -3.42
C ASP A 66 -19.02 14.08 -3.19
N TYR A 67 -18.26 13.42 -2.32
CA TYR A 67 -18.34 11.98 -2.14
C TYR A 67 -17.91 11.55 -0.72
N PRO A 68 -18.86 11.09 0.12
CA PRO A 68 -18.52 10.59 1.46
C PRO A 68 -17.60 9.36 1.34
N ILE A 69 -16.38 9.48 1.88
CA ILE A 69 -15.32 8.49 1.67
C ILE A 69 -15.43 7.37 2.69
N PRO A 70 -15.72 6.12 2.28
CA PRO A 70 -15.83 5.01 3.21
C PRO A 70 -14.44 4.67 3.80
N VAL A 71 -14.42 4.44 5.12
CA VAL A 71 -13.21 4.05 5.85
C VAL A 71 -13.52 2.97 6.86
N ARG A 72 -12.51 2.18 7.20
CA ARG A 72 -12.57 1.21 8.30
C ARG A 72 -11.49 1.49 9.33
N LEU A 73 -11.93 1.73 10.57
CA LEU A 73 -11.05 1.92 11.70
C LEU A 73 -10.87 0.60 12.47
N TYR A 74 -9.62 0.19 12.60
CA TYR A 74 -9.20 -0.95 13.40
C TYR A 74 -8.62 -0.47 14.73
N ILE A 75 -9.20 -0.90 15.84
CA ILE A 75 -8.73 -0.60 17.19
C ILE A 75 -8.24 -1.90 17.82
N PRO A 76 -6.93 -2.11 17.98
CA PRO A 76 -6.39 -3.34 18.54
C PRO A 76 -6.62 -3.41 20.07
N HIS A 77 -6.49 -4.61 20.64
CA HIS A 77 -6.70 -4.83 22.08
C HIS A 77 -5.77 -4.01 22.98
N ASN A 78 -4.57 -3.73 22.53
CA ASN A 78 -3.54 -2.96 23.22
C ASN A 78 -3.55 -1.45 22.90
N ALA A 79 -4.56 -0.94 22.20
CA ALA A 79 -4.70 0.49 21.96
C ALA A 79 -5.10 1.25 23.23
N SER A 80 -4.58 2.49 23.38
CA SER A 80 -5.00 3.41 24.44
C SER A 80 -6.51 3.68 24.38
N GLU A 81 -7.13 3.92 25.53
CA GLU A 81 -8.51 4.47 25.60
C GLU A 81 -8.53 5.94 25.22
N GLU A 82 -7.46 6.68 25.51
CA GLU A 82 -7.29 8.07 25.12
C GLU A 82 -6.96 8.21 23.63
N PRO A 83 -7.18 9.39 23.02
CA PRO A 83 -6.69 9.66 21.67
C PRO A 83 -5.20 9.33 21.55
N GLY A 84 -4.83 8.68 20.43
CA GLY A 84 -3.48 8.18 20.27
C GLY A 84 -3.04 8.07 18.83
N PRO A 85 -1.80 7.57 18.62
CA PRO A 85 -1.22 7.44 17.29
C PRO A 85 -2.13 6.68 16.34
N THR A 86 -2.20 7.17 15.10
CA THR A 86 -3.01 6.55 14.06
C THR A 86 -2.21 6.39 12.77
N PHE A 87 -2.33 5.22 12.17
CA PHE A 87 -1.76 4.93 10.86
C PHE A 87 -2.87 4.86 9.82
N ILE A 88 -2.81 5.71 8.79
CA ILE A 88 -3.75 5.71 7.67
C ILE A 88 -3.17 4.85 6.56
N TYR A 89 -3.93 3.84 6.12
CA TYR A 89 -3.52 2.88 5.12
C TYR A 89 -4.28 3.03 3.82
N PHE A 90 -3.55 3.17 2.72
CA PHE A 90 -4.07 3.18 1.36
C PHE A 90 -3.74 1.84 0.69
N HIS A 91 -4.77 1.13 0.26
CA HIS A 91 -4.57 -0.19 -0.33
C HIS A 91 -3.95 -0.15 -1.72
N GLY A 92 -3.27 -1.23 -2.11
CA GLY A 92 -2.80 -1.45 -3.46
C GLY A 92 -3.91 -1.90 -4.42
N GLY A 93 -3.54 -2.13 -5.67
CA GLY A 93 -4.45 -2.59 -6.72
C GLY A 93 -4.43 -1.76 -7.99
N GLY A 94 -3.35 -1.00 -8.21
CA GLY A 94 -3.13 -0.25 -9.45
C GLY A 94 -4.17 0.83 -9.70
N PHE A 95 -4.77 1.39 -8.64
CA PHE A 95 -5.85 2.39 -8.71
C PHE A 95 -7.13 1.91 -9.42
N VAL A 96 -7.19 0.65 -9.83
CA VAL A 96 -8.31 0.07 -10.59
C VAL A 96 -8.97 -1.10 -9.86
N THR A 97 -8.36 -1.59 -8.78
CA THR A 97 -8.87 -2.69 -7.95
C THR A 97 -8.33 -2.57 -6.51
N GLY A 98 -8.63 -3.54 -5.69
CA GLY A 98 -8.33 -3.50 -4.26
C GLY A 98 -9.51 -3.02 -3.46
N SER A 99 -9.44 -3.15 -2.14
CA SER A 99 -10.46 -2.72 -1.19
C SER A 99 -9.94 -2.86 0.24
N ILE A 100 -10.65 -2.27 1.19
CA ILE A 100 -10.46 -2.52 2.62
C ILE A 100 -10.45 -4.02 2.92
N GLU A 101 -11.37 -4.79 2.34
CA GLU A 101 -11.47 -6.24 2.58
C GLU A 101 -10.27 -7.01 2.04
N SER A 102 -9.75 -6.63 0.87
CA SER A 102 -8.61 -7.35 0.28
C SER A 102 -7.30 -7.11 1.04
N HIS A 103 -7.22 -6.04 1.86
CA HIS A 103 -6.04 -5.68 2.64
C HIS A 103 -6.27 -5.76 4.16
N ASP A 104 -7.41 -6.32 4.60
CA ASP A 104 -7.79 -6.48 6.01
C ASP A 104 -6.71 -7.19 6.84
N GLY A 105 -6.09 -8.22 6.29
CA GLY A 105 -5.03 -8.95 6.99
C GLY A 105 -3.77 -8.12 7.24
N ILE A 106 -3.37 -7.25 6.31
CA ILE A 106 -2.20 -6.36 6.46
C ILE A 106 -2.49 -5.32 7.54
N THR A 107 -3.64 -4.63 7.44
CA THR A 107 -4.04 -3.56 8.37
C THR A 107 -4.17 -4.05 9.81
N ARG A 108 -4.79 -5.22 10.02
CA ARG A 108 -4.88 -5.85 11.35
C ARG A 108 -3.51 -6.21 11.93
N ARG A 109 -2.57 -6.71 11.10
CA ARG A 109 -1.21 -7.02 11.55
C ARG A 109 -0.45 -5.76 11.98
N ILE A 110 -0.59 -4.67 11.23
CA ILE A 110 0.01 -3.38 11.61
C ILE A 110 -0.64 -2.87 12.90
N ALA A 111 -1.97 -2.86 13.01
CA ALA A 111 -2.67 -2.42 14.21
C ALA A 111 -2.25 -3.22 15.44
N SER A 112 -2.27 -4.55 15.35
CA SER A 112 -1.87 -5.42 16.46
C SER A 112 -0.40 -5.26 16.84
N GLY A 113 0.48 -5.07 15.83
CA GLY A 113 1.92 -4.89 16.04
C GLY A 113 2.27 -3.55 16.67
N THR A 114 1.58 -2.48 16.30
CA THR A 114 1.82 -1.14 16.84
C THR A 114 1.11 -0.89 18.17
N GLY A 115 -0.10 -1.38 18.34
CA GLY A 115 -1.04 -0.90 19.34
C GLY A 115 -1.75 0.38 18.93
N TYR A 116 -1.54 0.87 17.72
CA TYR A 116 -2.13 2.08 17.19
C TYR A 116 -3.46 1.79 16.48
N ARG A 117 -4.28 2.81 16.37
CA ARG A 117 -5.42 2.78 15.46
C ARG A 117 -4.93 2.71 14.02
N VAL A 118 -5.59 1.91 13.19
CA VAL A 118 -5.32 1.89 11.74
C VAL A 118 -6.61 2.26 11.02
N LEU A 119 -6.54 3.27 10.19
CA LEU A 119 -7.65 3.76 9.36
C LEU A 119 -7.39 3.35 7.90
N SER A 120 -8.14 2.39 7.38
CA SER A 120 -8.05 1.94 5.99
C SER A 120 -9.07 2.68 5.13
N VAL A 121 -8.64 3.17 3.97
CA VAL A 121 -9.44 4.03 3.10
C VAL A 121 -9.92 3.25 1.89
N GLU A 122 -11.23 3.32 1.60
CA GLU A 122 -11.87 2.80 0.39
C GLU A 122 -11.98 3.95 -0.62
N TYR A 123 -10.88 4.32 -1.24
CA TYR A 123 -10.82 5.42 -2.19
C TYR A 123 -11.44 5.03 -3.55
N ARG A 124 -11.91 6.03 -4.30
CA ARG A 124 -12.53 5.84 -5.64
C ARG A 124 -11.53 5.25 -6.64
N LEU A 125 -11.99 4.29 -7.44
CA LEU A 125 -11.18 3.51 -8.36
C LEU A 125 -11.52 3.78 -9.83
N ALA A 126 -10.51 3.77 -10.68
CA ALA A 126 -10.66 3.76 -12.11
C ALA A 126 -11.21 2.39 -12.60
N PRO A 127 -11.86 2.36 -13.76
CA PRO A 127 -12.11 3.45 -14.71
C PRO A 127 -13.34 4.30 -14.37
N GLN A 128 -14.15 3.92 -13.36
CA GLN A 128 -15.33 4.68 -12.98
C GLN A 128 -14.95 6.08 -12.52
N PHE A 129 -13.85 6.16 -11.78
CA PHE A 129 -13.29 7.40 -11.27
C PHE A 129 -11.79 7.43 -11.61
N ALA A 130 -11.47 7.99 -12.77
CA ALA A 130 -10.07 8.15 -13.19
C ALA A 130 -9.33 9.16 -12.30
N TYR A 131 -8.02 9.26 -12.46
CA TYR A 131 -7.22 10.29 -11.83
C TYR A 131 -7.86 11.67 -12.03
N PRO A 132 -7.93 12.53 -10.98
CA PRO A 132 -7.26 12.39 -9.68
C PRO A 132 -8.13 11.88 -8.51
N ALA A 133 -9.32 11.33 -8.75
CA ALA A 133 -10.32 11.03 -7.74
C ALA A 133 -9.79 10.22 -6.53
N GLY A 134 -9.07 9.12 -6.77
CA GLY A 134 -8.53 8.30 -5.67
C GLY A 134 -7.52 9.03 -4.78
N PRO A 135 -6.50 9.72 -5.34
CA PRO A 135 -5.61 10.58 -4.55
C PRO A 135 -6.31 11.69 -3.78
N GLU A 136 -7.37 12.29 -4.33
CA GLU A 136 -8.17 13.31 -3.62
C GLU A 136 -8.90 12.73 -2.42
N ASP A 137 -9.48 11.55 -2.53
CA ASP A 137 -10.10 10.85 -1.40
C ASP A 137 -9.08 10.55 -0.30
N CYS A 138 -7.90 10.05 -0.66
CA CYS A 138 -6.83 9.77 0.30
C CYS A 138 -6.35 11.04 1.00
N GLU A 139 -6.24 12.14 0.26
CA GLU A 139 -5.88 13.44 0.80
C GLU A 139 -6.95 13.99 1.75
N ALA A 140 -8.23 13.91 1.37
CA ALA A 140 -9.34 14.36 2.20
C ALA A 140 -9.40 13.62 3.54
N VAL A 141 -9.19 12.29 3.54
CA VAL A 141 -9.12 11.50 4.78
C VAL A 141 -7.93 11.91 5.65
N LEU A 142 -6.76 12.17 5.05
CA LEU A 142 -5.59 12.65 5.78
C LEU A 142 -5.86 14.03 6.40
N GLN A 143 -6.39 14.98 5.63
CA GLN A 143 -6.74 16.31 6.12
C GLN A 143 -7.75 16.25 7.28
N TRP A 144 -8.82 15.45 7.11
CA TRP A 144 -9.81 15.23 8.16
C TRP A 144 -9.18 14.76 9.48
N ALA A 145 -8.20 13.86 9.41
CA ALA A 145 -7.49 13.38 10.60
C ALA A 145 -6.58 14.46 11.20
N LEU A 146 -5.82 15.20 10.38
CA LEU A 146 -4.90 16.26 10.81
C LEU A 146 -5.62 17.50 11.37
N GLU A 147 -6.81 17.80 10.88
CA GLU A 147 -7.65 18.87 11.40
C GLU A 147 -8.33 18.53 12.74
N GLY A 148 -8.27 17.24 13.14
CA GLY A 148 -8.75 16.77 14.45
C GLY A 148 -10.21 16.34 14.48
N TYR A 149 -10.89 16.25 13.33
CA TYR A 149 -12.29 15.81 13.27
C TYR A 149 -12.49 14.36 13.75
N GLY A 150 -11.45 13.53 13.70
CA GLY A 150 -11.49 12.16 14.21
C GLY A 150 -11.12 12.01 15.70
N GLN A 151 -10.83 13.10 16.42
CA GLN A 151 -10.25 13.01 17.76
C GLN A 151 -11.26 12.55 18.81
N ASP A 152 -12.39 13.22 18.93
CA ASP A 152 -13.35 12.99 20.01
C ASP A 152 -14.15 11.69 19.84
N GLU A 153 -14.52 11.37 18.61
CA GLU A 153 -15.36 10.20 18.33
C GLU A 153 -14.52 8.91 18.13
N TRP A 154 -13.36 9.04 17.48
CA TRP A 154 -12.56 7.90 17.04
C TRP A 154 -11.23 7.76 17.78
N GLY A 155 -10.85 8.74 18.57
CA GLY A 155 -9.60 8.75 19.34
C GLY A 155 -8.36 8.90 18.48
N ILE A 156 -8.45 9.60 17.35
CA ILE A 156 -7.33 9.88 16.45
C ILE A 156 -6.60 11.13 16.95
N ASP A 157 -5.34 10.97 17.41
CA ASP A 157 -4.53 12.13 17.77
C ASP A 157 -3.99 12.80 16.50
N ARG A 158 -4.52 14.00 16.18
CA ARG A 158 -4.16 14.78 14.99
C ARG A 158 -2.68 15.11 14.89
N HIS A 159 -1.96 15.15 16.02
CA HIS A 159 -0.53 15.45 16.07
C HIS A 159 0.35 14.21 15.91
N ASN A 160 -0.27 13.03 15.78
CA ASN A 160 0.44 11.76 15.74
C ASN A 160 -0.13 10.82 14.65
N VAL A 161 -0.15 11.35 13.43
CA VAL A 161 -0.64 10.63 12.24
C VAL A 161 0.53 10.19 11.37
N SER A 162 0.51 8.96 10.91
CA SER A 162 1.40 8.42 9.88
C SER A 162 0.58 7.80 8.75
N ILE A 163 1.19 7.67 7.59
CA ILE A 163 0.52 7.17 6.39
C ILE A 163 1.34 6.07 5.73
N GLY A 164 0.68 5.27 4.94
CA GLY A 164 1.38 4.26 4.14
C GLY A 164 0.44 3.43 3.30
N GLY A 165 1.05 2.56 2.52
CA GLY A 165 0.31 1.66 1.65
C GLY A 165 1.22 0.77 0.85
N ASP A 166 0.61 -0.04 0.02
CA ASP A 166 1.29 -0.96 -0.87
C ASP A 166 1.03 -0.62 -2.34
N SER A 167 2.02 -0.78 -3.21
CA SER A 167 1.88 -0.57 -4.67
C SER A 167 1.31 0.84 -4.99
N ALA A 168 0.13 0.94 -5.58
CA ALA A 168 -0.59 2.19 -5.83
C ALA A 168 -0.88 2.98 -4.53
N GLY A 169 -1.21 2.30 -3.42
CA GLY A 169 -1.36 2.94 -2.12
C GLY A 169 -0.06 3.52 -1.59
N GLY A 170 1.08 2.85 -1.87
CA GLY A 170 2.41 3.38 -1.60
C GLY A 170 2.74 4.63 -2.41
N ASN A 171 2.25 4.73 -3.65
CA ASN A 171 2.36 5.94 -4.47
C ASN A 171 1.66 7.13 -3.80
N MET A 172 0.38 6.96 -3.46
CA MET A 172 -0.42 8.01 -2.82
C MET A 172 0.19 8.41 -1.46
N ALA A 173 0.66 7.45 -0.68
CA ALA A 173 1.33 7.72 0.59
C ALA A 173 2.62 8.55 0.40
N ALA A 174 3.45 8.22 -0.59
CA ALA A 174 4.68 8.97 -0.87
C ALA A 174 4.37 10.41 -1.29
N TYR A 175 3.40 10.63 -2.18
CA TYR A 175 2.97 11.97 -2.58
C TYR A 175 2.42 12.77 -1.38
N LEU A 176 1.54 12.18 -0.58
CA LEU A 176 0.96 12.86 0.57
C LEU A 176 2.01 13.15 1.66
N ALA A 177 3.00 12.27 1.85
CA ALA A 177 4.14 12.55 2.73
C ALA A 177 4.97 13.73 2.23
N GLN A 178 5.12 13.93 0.93
CA GLN A 178 5.79 15.11 0.35
C GLN A 178 4.99 16.37 0.59
N LYS A 179 3.68 16.32 0.42
CA LYS A 179 2.78 17.47 0.56
C LYS A 179 2.57 17.89 2.02
N TYR A 180 2.43 16.93 2.94
CA TYR A 180 2.16 17.14 4.37
C TYR A 180 3.36 16.80 5.25
N ARG A 181 4.56 17.18 4.80
CA ARG A 181 5.85 16.78 5.40
C ARG A 181 6.05 17.22 6.86
N GLU A 182 5.40 18.31 7.27
CA GLU A 182 5.48 18.84 8.62
C GLU A 182 4.52 18.12 9.59
N ASP A 183 3.44 17.55 9.06
CA ASP A 183 2.33 17.00 9.84
C ASP A 183 2.43 15.48 10.00
N VAL A 184 2.83 14.78 8.92
CA VAL A 184 2.98 13.32 8.91
C VAL A 184 4.22 12.89 9.67
N LYS A 185 4.11 11.91 10.57
CA LYS A 185 5.21 11.47 11.45
C LYS A 185 6.08 10.35 10.88
N ALA A 186 5.53 9.51 10.01
CA ALA A 186 6.24 8.44 9.34
C ALA A 186 5.51 7.98 8.08
N GLN A 187 6.22 7.36 7.14
CA GLN A 187 5.65 6.77 5.94
C GLN A 187 6.07 5.32 5.75
N ILE A 188 5.12 4.44 5.40
CA ILE A 188 5.35 3.03 5.08
C ILE A 188 5.05 2.78 3.61
N LEU A 189 6.06 2.36 2.86
CA LEU A 189 5.98 2.17 1.42
C LEU A 189 6.31 0.71 1.06
N PHE A 190 5.29 -0.11 0.89
CA PHE A 190 5.46 -1.50 0.48
C PHE A 190 5.46 -1.61 -1.04
N TYR A 191 6.58 -2.00 -1.62
CA TYR A 191 6.80 -2.15 -3.08
C TYR A 191 6.08 -1.07 -3.90
N PRO A 192 6.33 0.23 -3.59
CA PRO A 192 5.52 1.32 -4.10
C PRO A 192 5.71 1.51 -5.61
N LEU A 193 4.64 1.93 -6.28
CA LEU A 193 4.69 2.46 -7.63
C LEU A 193 5.15 3.92 -7.55
N MET A 194 6.30 4.29 -8.11
CA MET A 194 6.88 5.59 -7.86
C MET A 194 6.85 6.53 -9.07
N GLN A 195 6.52 6.01 -10.27
CA GLN A 195 6.42 6.84 -11.48
C GLN A 195 5.51 6.20 -12.54
N MET A 196 4.95 7.03 -13.43
CA MET A 196 4.02 6.65 -14.49
C MET A 196 4.57 6.90 -15.91
N VAL A 197 5.88 7.22 -16.04
CA VAL A 197 6.47 7.69 -17.31
C VAL A 197 7.16 6.57 -18.09
N ASP A 198 7.91 5.71 -17.42
CA ASP A 198 8.78 4.74 -18.07
C ASP A 198 8.57 3.32 -17.51
N PHE A 199 7.62 2.61 -18.08
CA PHE A 199 7.39 1.20 -17.78
C PHE A 199 8.26 0.33 -18.67
N LYS A 200 9.45 -0.03 -18.18
CA LYS A 200 10.39 -0.90 -18.90
C LYS A 200 9.85 -2.31 -19.01
N PRO A 201 9.64 -2.84 -20.23
CA PRO A 201 9.24 -4.22 -20.38
C PRO A 201 10.32 -5.14 -19.78
N PRO A 202 9.93 -6.22 -19.08
CA PRO A 202 10.89 -7.19 -18.57
C PRO A 202 11.62 -7.86 -19.73
N LYS A 203 12.91 -8.20 -19.53
CA LYS A 203 13.66 -8.98 -20.50
C LYS A 203 12.94 -10.31 -20.73
N PRO A 204 12.91 -10.82 -22.00
CA PRO A 204 12.33 -12.12 -22.28
C PRO A 204 12.98 -13.22 -21.42
N GLY A 205 12.15 -14.02 -20.76
CA GLY A 205 12.62 -15.11 -19.89
C GLY A 205 11.45 -15.81 -19.19
N PRO A 206 11.69 -16.85 -18.42
CA PRO A 206 10.64 -17.63 -17.73
C PRO A 206 10.02 -16.90 -16.53
N GLN A 207 10.09 -15.57 -16.50
CA GLN A 207 9.62 -14.73 -15.38
C GLN A 207 8.20 -14.22 -15.68
N ASP A 208 7.22 -15.09 -15.69
CA ASP A 208 5.81 -14.78 -15.97
C ASP A 208 5.25 -13.65 -15.07
N TRP A 209 5.76 -13.52 -13.83
CA TRP A 209 5.39 -12.47 -12.89
C TRP A 209 5.73 -11.06 -13.35
N LEU A 210 6.90 -10.88 -13.97
CA LEU A 210 7.31 -9.57 -14.47
C LEU A 210 6.50 -9.15 -15.69
N GLN A 211 6.17 -10.09 -16.57
CA GLN A 211 5.32 -9.83 -17.72
C GLN A 211 3.90 -9.46 -17.28
N LEU A 212 3.39 -10.17 -16.28
CA LEU A 212 2.09 -9.90 -15.70
C LEU A 212 2.02 -8.50 -15.08
N GLY A 213 3.02 -8.13 -14.26
CA GLY A 213 3.14 -6.80 -13.69
C GLY A 213 3.21 -5.72 -14.77
N PHE A 214 3.92 -5.96 -15.85
CA PHE A 214 4.01 -5.02 -16.97
C PHE A 214 2.67 -4.83 -17.71
N MET A 215 1.90 -5.90 -17.89
CA MET A 215 0.52 -5.80 -18.46
C MET A 215 -0.40 -4.99 -17.55
N ALA A 216 -0.28 -5.19 -16.22
CA ALA A 216 -1.03 -4.40 -15.25
C ALA A 216 -0.68 -2.91 -15.32
N LEU A 217 0.60 -2.56 -15.46
CA LEU A 217 1.05 -1.17 -15.59
C LEU A 217 0.50 -0.49 -16.85
N LYS A 218 0.44 -1.19 -17.99
CA LYS A 218 -0.20 -0.67 -19.20
C LYS A 218 -1.70 -0.42 -19.02
N PHE A 219 -2.38 -1.33 -18.34
CA PHE A 219 -3.80 -1.17 -18.05
C PHE A 219 -4.05 0.06 -17.15
N ILE A 220 -3.17 0.30 -16.18
CA ILE A 220 -3.21 1.48 -15.30
C ILE A 220 -3.04 2.76 -16.13
N ASP A 221 -2.05 2.80 -17.02
CA ASP A 221 -1.78 3.94 -17.90
C ASP A 221 -3.02 4.30 -18.72
N GLU A 222 -3.64 3.31 -19.36
CA GLU A 222 -4.80 3.51 -20.22
C GLU A 222 -6.07 3.95 -19.48
N HIS A 223 -6.29 3.46 -18.26
CA HIS A 223 -7.59 3.59 -17.58
C HIS A 223 -7.57 4.54 -16.38
N TYR A 224 -6.43 4.70 -15.73
CA TYR A 224 -6.28 5.56 -14.58
C TYR A 224 -5.66 6.91 -14.94
N VAL A 225 -4.51 6.93 -15.59
CA VAL A 225 -3.82 8.20 -15.96
C VAL A 225 -4.67 9.01 -16.93
N ASN A 226 -5.30 8.35 -17.89
CA ASN A 226 -6.34 8.91 -18.76
C ASN A 226 -5.96 10.25 -19.40
N GLY A 227 -4.72 10.35 -19.89
CA GLY A 227 -4.22 11.56 -20.59
C GLY A 227 -3.74 12.70 -19.69
N SER A 228 -3.71 12.52 -18.37
CA SER A 228 -3.05 13.46 -17.45
C SER A 228 -1.53 13.43 -17.63
N ASP A 229 -0.83 14.49 -17.21
CA ASP A 229 0.63 14.54 -17.31
C ASP A 229 1.29 13.54 -16.34
N PRO A 230 1.91 12.46 -16.82
CA PRO A 230 2.51 11.46 -15.93
C PRO A 230 3.74 11.98 -15.19
N ASN A 231 4.26 13.18 -15.53
CA ASN A 231 5.37 13.81 -14.81
C ASN A 231 4.93 14.57 -13.56
N GLU A 232 3.63 14.78 -13.35
CA GLU A 232 3.14 15.36 -12.09
C GLU A 232 3.59 14.55 -10.90
N THR A 233 4.10 15.20 -9.85
CA THR A 233 4.57 14.51 -8.63
C THR A 233 3.45 13.75 -7.91
N ARG A 234 2.19 14.13 -8.08
CA ARG A 234 1.02 13.40 -7.59
C ARG A 234 0.87 12.02 -8.25
N LEU A 235 1.22 11.88 -9.52
CA LEU A 235 1.26 10.60 -10.25
C LEU A 235 2.61 9.91 -10.11
N SER A 236 3.69 10.68 -10.09
CA SER A 236 5.07 10.21 -10.09
C SER A 236 5.89 10.83 -8.94
N PRO A 237 5.67 10.41 -7.69
CA PRO A 237 6.37 10.97 -6.52
C PRO A 237 7.90 10.88 -6.60
N LEU A 238 8.43 10.02 -7.47
CA LEU A 238 9.87 9.89 -7.73
C LEU A 238 10.49 11.18 -8.29
N PHE A 239 9.70 12.03 -8.93
CA PHE A 239 10.16 13.25 -9.60
C PHE A 239 10.14 14.49 -8.70
N GLU A 240 9.81 14.34 -7.43
CA GLU A 240 10.00 15.42 -6.46
C GLU A 240 11.49 15.60 -6.17
N ASP A 241 12.01 16.79 -6.48
CA ASP A 241 13.42 17.10 -6.30
C ASP A 241 13.79 17.41 -4.84
N ASN A 242 12.86 18.01 -4.08
CA ASN A 242 13.11 18.42 -2.70
C ASN A 242 12.50 17.43 -1.71
N LEU A 243 13.29 16.45 -1.32
CA LEU A 243 12.91 15.44 -0.33
C LEU A 243 13.41 15.75 1.11
N LYS A 244 14.00 16.94 1.34
CA LYS A 244 14.47 17.33 2.67
C LYS A 244 13.31 17.43 3.65
N ASN A 245 13.59 17.04 4.88
CA ASN A 245 12.63 17.10 6.01
C ASN A 245 11.36 16.27 5.79
N LEU A 246 11.37 15.30 4.86
CA LEU A 246 10.28 14.34 4.76
C LEU A 246 10.26 13.45 6.01
N PRO A 247 9.07 12.93 6.38
CA PRO A 247 8.95 12.00 7.48
C PRO A 247 9.80 10.75 7.25
N PRO A 248 10.35 10.14 8.32
CA PRO A 248 11.05 8.86 8.23
C PRO A 248 10.29 7.83 7.41
N ALA A 249 11.01 7.05 6.59
CA ALA A 249 10.42 6.13 5.62
C ALA A 249 10.85 4.68 5.87
N TYR A 250 9.88 3.76 5.90
CA TYR A 250 10.10 2.33 5.72
C TYR A 250 9.81 1.97 4.26
N VAL A 251 10.80 1.49 3.53
CA VAL A 251 10.64 1.15 2.11
C VAL A 251 10.96 -0.32 1.88
N LEU A 252 9.99 -1.06 1.38
CA LEU A 252 10.14 -2.46 0.98
C LEU A 252 10.11 -2.60 -0.53
N THR A 253 11.05 -3.33 -1.11
CA THR A 253 11.03 -3.73 -2.52
C THR A 253 11.09 -5.25 -2.69
N CYS A 254 10.57 -5.75 -3.80
CA CYS A 254 10.54 -7.17 -4.14
C CYS A 254 11.48 -7.49 -5.30
N GLY A 255 12.11 -8.66 -5.28
CA GLY A 255 13.07 -9.05 -6.33
C GLY A 255 12.41 -9.49 -7.63
N LEU A 256 11.16 -9.99 -7.54
CA LEU A 256 10.34 -10.42 -8.69
C LEU A 256 9.25 -9.38 -8.97
N ASP A 257 9.66 -8.12 -9.16
CA ASP A 257 8.76 -6.97 -9.21
C ASP A 257 9.29 -5.97 -10.25
N PRO A 258 8.47 -5.53 -11.21
CA PRO A 258 8.86 -4.50 -12.17
C PRO A 258 9.13 -3.13 -11.50
N LEU A 259 8.51 -2.86 -10.34
CA LEU A 259 8.64 -1.60 -9.58
C LEU A 259 9.86 -1.55 -8.66
N ARG A 260 10.67 -2.63 -8.63
CA ARG A 260 11.80 -2.78 -7.70
C ARG A 260 12.78 -1.61 -7.76
N ASP A 261 13.17 -1.24 -8.98
CA ASP A 261 14.28 -0.31 -9.19
C ASP A 261 13.88 1.13 -8.87
N GLU A 262 12.63 1.52 -9.15
CA GLU A 262 12.09 2.85 -8.80
C GLU A 262 11.87 3.01 -7.29
N GLY A 263 11.36 1.99 -6.61
CA GLY A 263 11.26 1.99 -5.15
C GLY A 263 12.63 2.08 -4.45
N LYS A 264 13.65 1.40 -5.00
CA LYS A 264 15.02 1.51 -4.52
C LYS A 264 15.59 2.92 -4.74
N LEU A 265 15.38 3.48 -5.94
CA LEU A 265 15.86 4.82 -6.28
C LEU A 265 15.22 5.88 -5.36
N TYR A 266 13.93 5.76 -5.07
CA TYR A 266 13.28 6.68 -4.14
C TYR A 266 13.88 6.60 -2.72
N ALA A 267 14.13 5.38 -2.21
CA ALA A 267 14.79 5.18 -0.92
C ALA A 267 16.21 5.79 -0.89
N ASP A 268 16.96 5.68 -1.99
CA ASP A 268 18.29 6.29 -2.11
C ASP A 268 18.21 7.81 -2.16
N ASN A 269 17.26 8.37 -2.89
CA ASN A 269 17.03 9.81 -2.97
C ASN A 269 16.66 10.40 -1.59
N LEU A 270 15.76 9.75 -0.85
CA LEU A 270 15.43 10.13 0.54
C LEU A 270 16.69 10.15 1.43
N THR A 271 17.45 9.04 1.41
CA THR A 271 18.68 8.90 2.21
C THR A 271 19.70 9.97 1.86
N SER A 272 19.90 10.26 0.56
CA SER A 272 20.86 11.26 0.09
C SER A 272 20.54 12.68 0.56
N GLN A 273 19.27 12.94 0.86
CA GLN A 273 18.78 14.24 1.35
C GLN A 273 18.60 14.28 2.88
N GLY A 274 19.08 13.26 3.60
CA GLY A 274 19.10 13.22 5.06
C GLY A 274 17.83 12.72 5.73
N VAL A 275 16.89 12.16 4.98
CA VAL A 275 15.69 11.52 5.54
C VAL A 275 16.07 10.17 6.14
N PRO A 276 15.64 9.84 7.38
CA PRO A 276 15.85 8.50 7.94
C PRO A 276 15.08 7.45 7.15
N VAL A 277 15.77 6.46 6.57
CA VAL A 277 15.18 5.39 5.77
C VAL A 277 15.57 4.03 6.33
N GLU A 278 14.55 3.18 6.52
CA GLU A 278 14.73 1.75 6.73
C GLU A 278 14.34 1.00 5.44
N TYR A 279 15.36 0.57 4.68
CA TYR A 279 15.17 -0.07 3.38
C TYR A 279 15.30 -1.59 3.47
N TRP A 280 14.28 -2.30 2.96
CA TRP A 280 14.25 -3.75 2.87
C TRP A 280 14.09 -4.24 1.43
N HIS A 281 14.83 -5.29 1.07
CA HIS A 281 14.73 -5.92 -0.23
C HIS A 281 14.47 -7.41 -0.12
N GLU A 282 13.27 -7.83 -0.50
CA GLU A 282 12.87 -9.22 -0.47
C GLU A 282 13.13 -9.92 -1.83
N LYS A 283 14.36 -10.39 -2.01
CA LYS A 283 14.93 -10.91 -3.28
C LYS A 283 14.07 -11.93 -4.03
N ARG A 284 13.25 -12.71 -3.32
CA ARG A 284 12.49 -13.84 -3.88
C ARG A 284 10.98 -13.66 -3.80
N MET A 285 10.53 -12.49 -3.41
CA MET A 285 9.10 -12.20 -3.31
C MET A 285 8.61 -11.52 -4.58
N PRO A 286 7.43 -11.89 -5.07
CA PRO A 286 6.77 -11.18 -6.15
C PRO A 286 6.09 -9.91 -5.62
N HIS A 287 5.69 -9.02 -6.55
CA HIS A 287 4.84 -7.89 -6.24
C HIS A 287 3.53 -8.33 -5.54
N GLY A 288 3.05 -7.58 -4.55
CA GLY A 288 1.77 -7.84 -3.87
C GLY A 288 1.77 -9.04 -2.91
N PHE A 289 2.92 -9.64 -2.59
CA PHE A 289 2.98 -10.87 -1.78
C PHE A 289 2.40 -10.75 -0.37
N LEU A 290 2.26 -9.55 0.16
CA LEU A 290 1.74 -9.32 1.51
C LEU A 290 0.28 -9.79 1.66
N ASN A 291 -0.49 -9.77 0.57
CA ASN A 291 -1.88 -10.23 0.51
C ASN A 291 -2.03 -11.76 0.40
N PHE A 292 -0.92 -12.51 0.41
CA PHE A 292 -0.91 -13.95 0.19
C PHE A 292 -0.09 -14.68 1.28
N ALA A 293 -0.36 -14.37 2.53
CA ALA A 293 0.44 -14.84 3.68
C ALA A 293 0.40 -16.35 3.95
N LYS A 294 -0.58 -17.09 3.40
CA LYS A 294 -0.56 -18.56 3.37
C LYS A 294 0.53 -19.09 2.45
N MET A 295 0.73 -18.39 1.33
CA MET A 295 1.71 -18.75 0.32
C MET A 295 3.11 -18.23 0.66
N PHE A 296 3.15 -17.01 1.17
CA PHE A 296 4.37 -16.30 1.51
C PHE A 296 4.38 -15.95 3.00
N PRO A 297 4.96 -16.79 3.88
CA PRO A 297 4.97 -16.53 5.33
C PRO A 297 5.53 -15.17 5.74
N LYS A 298 6.38 -14.55 4.90
CA LYS A 298 6.86 -13.18 5.09
C LYS A 298 5.75 -12.14 5.04
N GLY A 299 4.63 -12.42 4.37
CA GLY A 299 3.44 -11.58 4.37
C GLY A 299 2.83 -11.37 5.77
N ARG A 300 3.13 -12.29 6.73
CA ARG A 300 2.76 -12.09 8.14
C ARG A 300 3.79 -11.29 8.91
N LYS A 301 5.07 -11.43 8.56
CA LYS A 301 6.18 -10.83 9.31
C LYS A 301 6.39 -9.35 8.95
N ILE A 302 6.43 -9.04 7.67
CA ILE A 302 6.76 -7.69 7.20
C ILE A 302 5.83 -6.59 7.75
N PRO A 303 4.49 -6.77 7.84
CA PRO A 303 3.64 -5.77 8.48
C PRO A 303 3.98 -5.54 9.97
N LEU A 304 4.50 -6.55 10.67
CA LEU A 304 4.97 -6.43 12.05
C LEU A 304 6.31 -5.70 12.12
N ASP A 305 7.23 -5.95 11.19
CA ASP A 305 8.50 -5.20 11.10
C ASP A 305 8.22 -3.70 10.83
N ALA A 306 7.25 -3.39 9.96
CA ALA A 306 6.79 -2.02 9.72
C ALA A 306 6.12 -1.39 10.96
N ALA A 307 5.41 -2.20 11.75
CA ALA A 307 4.85 -1.76 13.03
C ALA A 307 5.95 -1.37 14.04
N ASP A 308 7.05 -2.11 14.08
CA ASP A 308 8.22 -1.77 14.91
C ASP A 308 8.83 -0.42 14.49
N PHE A 309 8.92 -0.18 13.18
CA PHE A 309 9.38 1.10 12.64
C PHE A 309 8.44 2.25 13.05
N LEU A 310 7.11 2.09 12.94
CA LEU A 310 6.15 3.11 13.37
C LEU A 310 6.30 3.45 14.85
N ARG A 311 6.41 2.45 15.74
CA ARG A 311 6.61 2.70 17.18
C ARG A 311 7.88 3.49 17.44
N LYS A 312 8.96 3.19 16.74
CA LYS A 312 10.25 3.90 16.89
C LYS A 312 10.15 5.38 16.54
N HIS A 313 9.30 5.77 15.60
CA HIS A 313 9.24 7.12 15.06
C HIS A 313 8.03 7.94 15.52
N MET A 314 6.99 7.29 16.08
CA MET A 314 5.76 7.95 16.51
C MET A 314 5.63 8.03 18.05
N GLU A 315 6.29 7.17 18.81
CA GLU A 315 6.29 7.30 20.26
C GLU A 315 7.18 8.47 20.69
N PRO A 316 6.76 9.27 21.70
CA PRO A 316 7.64 10.27 22.30
C PRO A 316 8.93 9.57 22.76
N GLN A 317 10.08 10.01 22.30
CA GLN A 317 11.35 9.55 22.81
C GLN A 317 11.34 9.84 24.32
N LYS A 318 11.35 8.81 25.15
CA LYS A 318 11.54 8.97 26.60
C LYS A 318 12.90 9.59 26.80
N GLY A 319 12.92 10.92 27.08
CA GLY A 319 14.11 11.67 27.48
C GLY A 319 14.70 11.15 28.78
#